data_d5c47db57c0a09e7307622b79176eaef
#
_entry.id   d5c47db57c0a09e7307622b79176eaef
#
_cell.length_a   1.000
_cell.length_b   1.000
_cell.length_c   1.000
_cell.angle_alpha   90.00
_cell.angle_beta   90.00
_cell.angle_gamma   90.00
#
_symmetry.space_group_name_H-M   'P 1'
#
loop_
_entity.id
_entity.type
_entity.pdbx_description
1 polymer ?
#
loop_
_entity_poly.entity_id
_entity_poly.type
_entity_poly.pdbx_seq_one_letter_code
_entity_poly.pdbx_strand_id
1 'polypeptide(L)'
;QAALAISIELGENYIQSCLAYLNGEIIHFIEEHNTEIDKQTIIEKLKTIIDELVSKSPITPNNLIGITLGVHGVTLNNQITFSPFYNLDNLNIQEQLQAHYLCPVYLENEANLSAIGEYTFITDKDRIINLNIKTGIGAGVIHFGKLMTGTHGRFGEVGHTIIFPGGRECPCGNRGCLERYASAKALYRSIKERMNIDFIEGDELIRLWKAGDPIITEEVLKVIDYLSVGINNLISSYDPDEVIINSALFNHDPCLIEELKKRLNSRMTKETKLSVSKLTDKAILFGGIAVVASRYLNIENLKLPAVSLQISNENV
;
A
#
# COMPACT_ATOMS: atom_id res chain seq x y z
N GLN A 1 16.11 4.60 19.75
CA GLN A 1 15.52 5.96 19.86
C GLN A 1 16.53 7.09 19.56
N ALA A 2 17.47 6.82 18.64
CA ALA A 2 18.54 7.77 18.35
C ALA A 2 18.14 8.86 17.31
N ALA A 3 17.10 8.62 16.52
CA ALA A 3 16.67 9.50 15.45
C ALA A 3 15.18 9.29 15.12
N LEU A 4 14.60 10.24 14.39
CA LEU A 4 13.21 10.28 14.01
C LEU A 4 13.04 10.25 12.49
N ALA A 5 11.96 9.66 12.02
CA ALA A 5 11.52 9.67 10.64
C ALA A 5 10.07 10.12 10.54
N ILE A 6 9.72 10.79 9.46
CA ILE A 6 8.32 11.08 9.08
C ILE A 6 7.98 10.27 7.84
N SER A 7 6.83 9.64 7.87
CA SER A 7 6.23 8.96 6.72
C SER A 7 4.84 9.52 6.45
N ILE A 8 4.55 9.81 5.19
CA ILE A 8 3.28 10.40 4.74
C ILE A 8 2.77 9.59 3.56
N GLU A 9 1.48 9.23 3.58
CA GLU A 9 0.76 8.66 2.43
C GLU A 9 -0.19 9.70 1.86
N LEU A 10 -0.07 9.98 0.55
CA LEU A 10 -1.02 10.77 -0.21
C LEU A 10 -2.02 9.83 -0.89
N GLY A 11 -3.18 9.64 -0.27
CA GLY A 11 -4.27 8.83 -0.81
C GLY A 11 -5.08 9.53 -1.90
N GLU A 12 -6.18 8.93 -2.37
CA GLU A 12 -7.07 9.54 -3.36
C GLU A 12 -7.74 10.82 -2.82
N ASN A 13 -8.21 10.78 -1.57
CA ASN A 13 -8.93 11.87 -0.90
C ASN A 13 -8.60 11.94 0.61
N TYR A 14 -7.45 11.47 0.99
CA TYR A 14 -6.97 11.49 2.37
C TYR A 14 -5.45 11.65 2.42
N ILE A 15 -4.95 12.09 3.56
CA ILE A 15 -3.52 12.09 3.88
C ILE A 15 -3.37 11.39 5.23
N GLN A 16 -2.54 10.35 5.28
CA GLN A 16 -2.09 9.74 6.53
C GLN A 16 -0.61 10.06 6.74
N SER A 17 -0.25 10.37 7.98
CA SER A 17 1.14 10.70 8.30
C SER A 17 1.50 10.26 9.71
N CYS A 18 2.77 9.98 9.92
CA CYS A 18 3.29 9.67 11.25
C CYS A 18 4.70 10.18 11.46
N LEU A 19 4.99 10.50 12.72
CA LEU A 19 6.33 10.66 13.28
C LEU A 19 6.67 9.38 14.05
N ALA A 20 7.82 8.80 13.79
CA ALA A 20 8.22 7.56 14.43
C ALA A 20 9.73 7.51 14.72
N TYR A 21 10.12 6.65 15.66
CA TYR A 21 11.50 6.21 15.77
C TYR A 21 11.86 5.26 14.61
N LEU A 22 13.15 5.10 14.34
CA LEU A 22 13.63 4.24 13.24
C LEU A 22 13.31 2.76 13.40
N ASN A 23 12.98 2.32 14.62
CA ASN A 23 12.52 0.96 14.89
C ASN A 23 11.04 0.74 14.57
N GLY A 24 10.33 1.76 14.06
CA GLY A 24 8.92 1.70 13.70
C GLY A 24 7.96 2.06 14.85
N GLU A 25 8.44 2.42 16.03
CA GLU A 25 7.58 2.91 17.13
C GLU A 25 7.01 4.27 16.76
N ILE A 26 5.68 4.34 16.54
CA ILE A 26 4.98 5.58 16.17
C ILE A 26 4.78 6.43 17.42
N ILE A 27 5.21 7.70 17.33
CA ILE A 27 5.11 8.71 18.38
C ILE A 27 3.82 9.52 18.21
N HIS A 28 3.54 9.93 16.97
CA HIS A 28 2.37 10.72 16.63
C HIS A 28 1.83 10.32 15.27
N PHE A 29 0.51 10.32 15.13
CA PHE A 29 -0.19 9.97 13.90
C PHE A 29 -1.24 11.02 13.58
N ILE A 30 -1.32 11.43 12.32
CA ILE A 30 -2.32 12.36 11.80
C ILE A 30 -3.01 11.72 10.61
N GLU A 31 -4.32 11.80 10.57
CA GLU A 31 -5.12 11.37 9.44
C GLU A 31 -6.12 12.47 9.07
N GLU A 32 -6.07 12.91 7.82
CA GLU A 32 -7.01 13.88 7.25
C GLU A 32 -7.84 13.20 6.16
N HIS A 33 -9.15 13.22 6.31
CA HIS A 33 -10.10 12.73 5.33
C HIS A 33 -10.69 13.87 4.50
N ASN A 34 -11.29 13.51 3.35
CA ASN A 34 -11.93 14.45 2.41
C ASN A 34 -10.98 15.59 1.98
N THR A 35 -9.70 15.24 1.83
CA THR A 35 -8.65 16.17 1.47
C THR A 35 -8.42 16.12 -0.03
N GLU A 36 -8.63 17.25 -0.70
CA GLU A 36 -8.25 17.44 -2.10
C GLU A 36 -6.72 17.61 -2.18
N ILE A 37 -6.10 16.85 -3.06
CA ILE A 37 -4.66 16.95 -3.35
C ILE A 37 -4.50 17.75 -4.63
N ASP A 38 -4.23 19.05 -4.46
CA ASP A 38 -4.08 20.02 -5.52
C ASP A 38 -2.65 20.53 -5.63
N LYS A 39 -2.18 20.73 -6.87
CA LYS A 39 -0.81 21.15 -7.18
C LYS A 39 -0.42 22.49 -6.56
N GLN A 40 -1.36 23.39 -6.36
CA GLN A 40 -1.08 24.75 -5.86
C GLN A 40 -0.97 24.78 -4.33
N THR A 41 -1.67 23.87 -3.64
CA THR A 41 -1.82 23.88 -2.18
C THR A 41 -1.03 22.80 -1.47
N ILE A 42 -0.68 21.72 -2.16
CA ILE A 42 -0.11 20.50 -1.53
C ILE A 42 1.18 20.77 -0.77
N ILE A 43 2.07 21.62 -1.27
CA ILE A 43 3.35 21.89 -0.59
C ILE A 43 3.12 22.54 0.77
N GLU A 44 2.27 23.58 0.85
CA GLU A 44 1.98 24.26 2.11
C GLU A 44 1.19 23.34 3.06
N LYS A 45 0.31 22.51 2.53
CA LYS A 45 -0.38 21.50 3.32
C LYS A 45 0.58 20.48 3.92
N LEU A 46 1.51 19.95 3.13
CA LEU A 46 2.53 19.03 3.62
C LEU A 46 3.42 19.68 4.69
N LYS A 47 3.80 20.95 4.51
CA LYS A 47 4.55 21.68 5.54
C LYS A 47 3.74 21.80 6.84
N THR A 48 2.47 22.14 6.76
CA THR A 48 1.60 22.23 7.95
C THR A 48 1.56 20.91 8.72
N ILE A 49 1.37 19.78 8.02
CA ILE A 49 1.36 18.43 8.62
C ILE A 49 2.73 18.09 9.23
N ILE A 50 3.81 18.34 8.49
CA ILE A 50 5.17 18.05 8.96
C ILE A 50 5.51 18.90 10.19
N ASP A 51 5.18 20.19 10.19
CA ASP A 51 5.43 21.09 11.31
C ASP A 51 4.66 20.66 12.56
N GLU A 52 3.41 20.21 12.40
CA GLU A 52 2.64 19.63 13.50
C GLU A 52 3.33 18.38 14.06
N LEU A 53 3.74 17.44 13.21
CA LEU A 53 4.46 16.24 13.63
C LEU A 53 5.78 16.58 14.33
N VAL A 54 6.55 17.53 13.78
CA VAL A 54 7.81 17.99 14.38
C VAL A 54 7.58 18.66 15.73
N SER A 55 6.48 19.41 15.90
CA SER A 55 6.14 20.05 17.18
C SER A 55 5.92 19.06 18.33
N LYS A 56 5.58 17.80 17.99
CA LYS A 56 5.39 16.70 18.94
C LYS A 56 6.63 15.82 19.12
N SER A 57 7.75 16.17 18.44
CA SER A 57 8.94 15.34 18.47
C SER A 57 9.63 15.36 19.81
N PRO A 58 10.01 14.19 20.36
CA PRO A 58 10.89 14.13 21.52
C PRO A 58 12.32 14.55 21.15
N ILE A 59 13.08 15.00 22.12
CA ILE A 59 14.49 15.28 21.92
C ILE A 59 15.24 13.96 21.69
N THR A 60 15.92 13.88 20.54
CA THR A 60 16.77 12.73 20.20
C THR A 60 18.14 13.22 19.74
N PRO A 61 19.20 12.38 19.83
CA PRO A 61 20.54 12.79 19.42
C PRO A 61 20.66 13.31 17.98
N ASN A 62 19.88 12.75 17.05
CA ASN A 62 19.98 13.09 15.62
C ASN A 62 18.71 13.78 15.06
N ASN A 63 17.71 14.05 15.89
CA ASN A 63 16.45 14.70 15.49
C ASN A 63 15.76 13.99 14.31
N LEU A 64 15.10 14.75 13.43
CA LEU A 64 14.49 14.29 12.18
C LEU A 64 15.56 14.07 11.11
N ILE A 65 15.71 12.84 10.64
CA ILE A 65 16.77 12.45 9.68
C ILE A 65 16.24 12.17 8.28
N GLY A 66 14.94 12.17 8.07
CA GLY A 66 14.35 12.02 6.74
C GLY A 66 12.84 11.93 6.75
N ILE A 67 12.29 12.21 5.58
CA ILE A 67 10.84 12.21 5.29
C ILE A 67 10.60 11.32 4.09
N THR A 68 9.58 10.47 4.14
CA THR A 68 9.12 9.67 2.98
C THR A 68 7.68 10.05 2.63
N LEU A 69 7.44 10.23 1.33
CA LEU A 69 6.11 10.44 0.76
C LEU A 69 5.73 9.22 -0.08
N GLY A 70 4.68 8.51 0.35
CA GLY A 70 4.03 7.46 -0.40
C GLY A 70 2.98 8.05 -1.33
N VAL A 71 3.07 7.78 -2.62
CA VAL A 71 2.16 8.32 -3.63
C VAL A 71 1.47 7.21 -4.40
N HIS A 72 0.19 7.39 -4.70
CA HIS A 72 -0.57 6.48 -5.56
C HIS A 72 -0.26 6.80 -7.01
N GLY A 73 0.66 6.05 -7.61
CA GLY A 73 1.10 6.25 -8.97
C GLY A 73 2.54 5.78 -9.21
N VAL A 74 3.08 6.13 -10.37
CA VAL A 74 4.43 5.73 -10.77
C VAL A 74 5.45 6.78 -10.33
N THR A 75 6.46 6.34 -9.58
CA THR A 75 7.61 7.14 -9.19
C THR A 75 8.88 6.67 -9.91
N LEU A 76 9.72 7.59 -10.30
CA LEU A 76 11.02 7.31 -10.88
C LEU A 76 12.01 8.42 -10.51
N ASN A 77 13.21 8.04 -10.06
CA ASN A 77 14.25 9.00 -9.66
C ASN A 77 13.76 10.06 -8.66
N ASN A 78 12.96 9.63 -7.67
CA ASN A 78 12.42 10.49 -6.62
C ASN A 78 11.45 11.58 -7.15
N GLN A 79 10.77 11.32 -8.27
CA GLN A 79 9.78 12.19 -8.89
C GLN A 79 8.51 11.39 -9.22
N ILE A 80 7.36 12.06 -9.16
CA ILE A 80 6.08 11.51 -9.63
C ILE A 80 6.04 11.64 -11.15
N THR A 81 5.97 10.51 -11.87
CA THR A 81 5.88 10.51 -13.33
C THR A 81 4.45 10.33 -13.82
N PHE A 82 3.58 9.77 -12.99
CA PHE A 82 2.16 9.59 -13.27
C PHE A 82 1.39 9.33 -11.97
N SER A 83 0.21 9.92 -11.83
CA SER A 83 -0.78 9.54 -10.80
C SER A 83 -2.18 9.52 -11.41
N PRO A 84 -3.01 8.51 -11.11
CA PRO A 84 -4.40 8.47 -11.60
C PRO A 84 -5.36 9.35 -10.80
N PHE A 85 -4.96 9.86 -9.63
CA PHE A 85 -5.85 10.54 -8.68
C PHE A 85 -5.63 12.05 -8.61
N TYR A 86 -4.39 12.50 -8.81
CA TYR A 86 -4.03 13.91 -8.69
C TYR A 86 -2.94 14.30 -9.70
N ASN A 87 -3.02 15.52 -10.21
CA ASN A 87 -2.03 16.04 -11.15
C ASN A 87 -0.94 16.81 -10.38
N LEU A 88 0.12 16.09 -10.02
CA LEU A 88 1.32 16.66 -9.39
C LEU A 88 2.53 16.65 -10.34
N ASP A 89 2.30 16.44 -11.63
CA ASP A 89 3.36 16.37 -12.64
C ASP A 89 4.22 17.65 -12.64
N ASN A 90 5.53 17.47 -12.74
CA ASN A 90 6.50 18.56 -12.73
C ASN A 90 6.48 19.43 -11.47
N LEU A 91 5.93 18.94 -10.37
CA LEU A 91 6.04 19.57 -9.06
C LEU A 91 7.24 18.95 -8.32
N ASN A 92 8.28 19.75 -8.09
CA ASN A 92 9.49 19.32 -7.37
C ASN A 92 9.22 19.26 -5.85
N ILE A 93 8.30 18.38 -5.42
CA ILE A 93 7.91 18.23 -4.01
C ILE A 93 9.11 17.90 -3.16
N GLN A 94 9.93 16.95 -3.63
CA GLN A 94 11.12 16.49 -2.93
C GLN A 94 12.10 17.65 -2.66
N GLU A 95 12.47 18.42 -3.67
CA GLU A 95 13.42 19.52 -3.54
C GLU A 95 12.92 20.62 -2.60
N GLN A 96 11.63 20.97 -2.70
CA GLN A 96 11.03 22.03 -1.89
C GLN A 96 10.99 21.65 -0.40
N LEU A 97 10.58 20.44 -0.08
CA LEU A 97 10.55 19.94 1.30
C LEU A 97 11.94 19.73 1.85
N GLN A 98 12.87 19.16 1.06
CA GLN A 98 14.26 18.95 1.48
C GLN A 98 14.99 20.27 1.76
N ALA A 99 14.76 21.30 0.95
CA ALA A 99 15.34 22.64 1.19
C ALA A 99 14.78 23.30 2.45
N HIS A 100 13.51 23.00 2.80
CA HIS A 100 12.85 23.58 3.97
C HIS A 100 13.26 22.88 5.28
N TYR A 101 13.24 21.53 5.29
CA TYR A 101 13.51 20.75 6.51
C TYR A 101 14.96 20.34 6.70
N LEU A 102 15.83 20.63 5.73
CA LEU A 102 17.26 20.32 5.75
C LEU A 102 17.57 18.83 6.03
N CYS A 103 16.67 17.93 5.65
CA CYS A 103 16.84 16.49 5.72
C CYS A 103 16.43 15.84 4.39
N PRO A 104 16.92 14.63 4.07
CA PRO A 104 16.53 13.91 2.86
C PRO A 104 15.02 13.68 2.78
N VAL A 105 14.46 13.84 1.58
CA VAL A 105 13.05 13.55 1.28
C VAL A 105 13.01 12.51 0.17
N TYR A 106 12.22 11.45 0.38
CA TYR A 106 12.08 10.31 -0.54
C TYR A 106 10.63 10.22 -1.02
N LEU A 107 10.44 9.99 -2.32
CA LEU A 107 9.15 9.68 -2.93
C LEU A 107 9.16 8.24 -3.41
N GLU A 108 8.13 7.48 -3.05
CA GLU A 108 8.00 6.08 -3.48
C GLU A 108 6.52 5.75 -3.75
N ASN A 109 6.29 4.77 -4.61
CA ASN A 109 4.96 4.23 -4.86
C ASN A 109 4.39 3.55 -3.59
N GLU A 110 3.09 3.67 -3.36
CA GLU A 110 2.41 3.16 -2.17
C GLU A 110 2.49 1.63 -2.03
N ALA A 111 2.41 0.88 -3.13
CA ALA A 111 2.51 -0.58 -3.08
C ALA A 111 3.94 -1.03 -2.78
N ASN A 112 4.94 -0.31 -3.29
CA ASN A 112 6.34 -0.52 -2.97
C ASN A 112 6.62 -0.27 -1.48
N LEU A 113 6.12 0.84 -0.93
CA LEU A 113 6.25 1.13 0.50
C LEU A 113 5.56 0.06 1.35
N SER A 114 4.35 -0.36 0.97
CA SER A 114 3.66 -1.43 1.69
C SER A 114 4.50 -2.71 1.72
N ALA A 115 5.13 -3.09 0.60
CA ALA A 115 6.02 -4.25 0.55
C ALA A 115 7.28 -4.07 1.41
N ILE A 116 7.90 -2.89 1.39
CA ILE A 116 9.05 -2.57 2.23
C ILE A 116 8.69 -2.66 3.71
N GLY A 117 7.51 -2.17 4.11
CA GLY A 117 7.02 -2.26 5.48
C GLY A 117 6.86 -3.70 5.95
N GLU A 118 6.14 -4.53 5.20
CA GLU A 118 5.96 -5.96 5.50
C GLU A 118 7.30 -6.70 5.51
N TYR A 119 8.19 -6.40 4.55
CA TYR A 119 9.51 -7.00 4.49
C TYR A 119 10.36 -6.65 5.71
N THR A 120 10.38 -5.38 6.10
CA THR A 120 11.27 -4.90 7.16
C THR A 120 10.81 -5.34 8.55
N PHE A 121 9.50 -5.31 8.82
CA PHE A 121 8.98 -5.47 10.18
C PHE A 121 8.26 -6.79 10.46
N ILE A 122 7.83 -7.52 9.43
CA ILE A 122 6.90 -8.66 9.63
C ILE A 122 7.46 -10.00 9.16
N THR A 123 7.87 -10.09 7.89
CA THR A 123 8.25 -11.40 7.32
C THR A 123 9.74 -11.69 7.46
N ASP A 124 10.08 -12.96 7.62
CA ASP A 124 11.44 -13.48 7.58
C ASP A 124 11.91 -13.86 6.16
N LYS A 125 11.02 -13.75 5.17
CA LYS A 125 11.28 -14.16 3.78
C LYS A 125 12.03 -13.09 3.01
N ASP A 126 12.84 -13.52 2.04
CA ASP A 126 13.65 -12.63 1.20
C ASP A 126 13.05 -12.37 -0.18
N ARG A 127 12.09 -13.22 -0.62
CA ARG A 127 11.36 -13.07 -1.89
C ARG A 127 9.87 -12.97 -1.60
N ILE A 128 9.36 -11.76 -1.61
CA ILE A 128 7.94 -11.52 -1.31
C ILE A 128 7.27 -10.69 -2.39
N ILE A 129 5.97 -10.91 -2.53
CA ILE A 129 5.08 -10.02 -3.27
C ILE A 129 4.04 -9.53 -2.28
N ASN A 130 3.97 -8.23 -2.05
CA ASN A 130 2.89 -7.62 -1.27
C ASN A 130 1.86 -7.04 -2.24
N LEU A 131 0.65 -7.57 -2.21
CA LEU A 131 -0.45 -7.21 -3.10
C LEU A 131 -1.40 -6.27 -2.37
N ASN A 132 -1.41 -5.00 -2.75
CA ASN A 132 -2.33 -3.97 -2.26
C ASN A 132 -3.62 -4.00 -3.07
N ILE A 133 -4.75 -4.30 -2.43
CA ILE A 133 -6.08 -4.31 -3.04
C ILE A 133 -6.94 -3.23 -2.38
N LYS A 134 -6.91 -2.04 -2.98
CA LYS A 134 -7.68 -0.85 -2.60
C LYS A 134 -8.60 -0.46 -3.78
N THR A 135 -8.69 0.83 -4.11
CA THR A 135 -9.40 1.34 -5.30
C THR A 135 -8.90 0.68 -6.60
N GLY A 136 -7.60 0.44 -6.69
CA GLY A 136 -6.94 -0.35 -7.73
C GLY A 136 -6.26 -1.60 -7.13
N ILE A 137 -5.36 -2.21 -7.90
CA ILE A 137 -4.49 -3.31 -7.47
C ILE A 137 -3.07 -2.98 -7.86
N GLY A 138 -2.20 -2.80 -6.88
CA GLY A 138 -0.75 -2.66 -7.06
C GLY A 138 0.01 -3.75 -6.32
N ALA A 139 1.26 -3.99 -6.68
CA ALA A 139 2.13 -4.89 -5.93
C ALA A 139 3.53 -4.30 -5.76
N GLY A 140 4.05 -4.40 -4.56
CA GLY A 140 5.48 -4.26 -4.31
C GLY A 140 6.14 -5.63 -4.34
N VAL A 141 7.22 -5.75 -5.08
CA VAL A 141 7.96 -7.01 -5.23
C VAL A 141 9.36 -6.85 -4.66
N ILE A 142 9.68 -7.68 -3.68
CA ILE A 142 11.02 -7.75 -3.10
C ILE A 142 11.65 -9.08 -3.49
N HIS A 143 12.84 -9.02 -4.08
CA HIS A 143 13.58 -10.16 -4.54
C HIS A 143 14.99 -10.14 -3.95
N PHE A 144 15.32 -11.17 -3.16
CA PHE A 144 16.55 -11.23 -2.35
C PHE A 144 16.76 -9.94 -1.53
N GLY A 145 15.71 -9.49 -0.85
CA GLY A 145 15.74 -8.31 0.00
C GLY A 145 15.77 -6.95 -0.71
N LYS A 146 15.75 -6.92 -2.04
CA LYS A 146 15.78 -5.69 -2.84
C LYS A 146 14.45 -5.44 -3.51
N LEU A 147 13.95 -4.21 -3.39
CA LEU A 147 12.77 -3.76 -4.11
C LEU A 147 13.04 -3.75 -5.62
N MET A 148 12.13 -4.34 -6.38
CA MET A 148 12.15 -4.36 -7.83
C MET A 148 11.30 -3.19 -8.36
N THR A 149 11.95 -2.23 -9.04
CA THR A 149 11.26 -1.03 -9.59
C THR A 149 11.14 -1.04 -11.11
N GLY A 150 12.02 -1.79 -11.79
CA GLY A 150 12.09 -1.81 -13.25
C GLY A 150 12.67 -0.52 -13.85
N THR A 151 12.87 -0.52 -15.16
CA THR A 151 13.51 0.60 -15.89
C THR A 151 12.67 1.89 -15.85
N HIS A 152 11.36 1.75 -15.78
CA HIS A 152 10.42 2.89 -15.86
C HIS A 152 9.58 3.08 -14.58
N GLY A 153 9.97 2.48 -13.46
CA GLY A 153 9.21 2.53 -12.21
C GLY A 153 7.88 1.77 -12.25
N ARG A 154 7.68 0.87 -13.24
CA ARG A 154 6.40 0.18 -13.45
C ARG A 154 6.41 -1.30 -13.05
N PHE A 155 7.43 -1.72 -12.33
CA PHE A 155 7.46 -3.08 -11.80
C PHE A 155 6.38 -3.21 -10.72
N GLY A 156 5.61 -4.30 -10.76
CA GLY A 156 4.51 -4.46 -9.81
C GLY A 156 3.15 -3.89 -10.24
N GLU A 157 3.03 -3.33 -11.45
CA GLU A 157 1.75 -2.87 -12.03
C GLU A 157 0.84 -4.06 -12.42
N VAL A 158 0.67 -5.00 -11.48
CA VAL A 158 -0.01 -6.29 -11.68
C VAL A 158 -1.51 -6.15 -11.89
N GLY A 159 -2.11 -5.08 -11.37
CA GLY A 159 -3.51 -4.74 -11.60
C GLY A 159 -3.84 -4.52 -13.07
N HIS A 160 -2.83 -4.18 -13.89
CA HIS A 160 -2.99 -3.95 -15.33
C HIS A 160 -2.66 -5.18 -16.18
N THR A 161 -2.38 -6.34 -15.57
CA THR A 161 -2.28 -7.62 -16.30
C THR A 161 -3.65 -8.02 -16.84
N ILE A 162 -3.69 -8.44 -18.12
CA ILE A 162 -4.95 -8.80 -18.79
C ILE A 162 -5.34 -10.22 -18.39
N ILE A 163 -6.42 -10.37 -17.61
CA ILE A 163 -7.00 -11.66 -17.26
C ILE A 163 -8.21 -12.03 -18.14
N PHE A 164 -8.76 -11.06 -18.87
CA PHE A 164 -9.92 -11.22 -19.74
C PHE A 164 -9.67 -10.50 -21.08
N PRO A 165 -9.12 -11.17 -22.09
CA PRO A 165 -8.92 -10.57 -23.41
C PRO A 165 -10.22 -9.95 -23.98
N GLY A 166 -10.18 -8.66 -24.34
CA GLY A 166 -11.34 -7.93 -24.83
C GLY A 166 -12.39 -7.57 -23.77
N GLY A 167 -12.10 -7.78 -22.50
CA GLY A 167 -13.01 -7.51 -21.37
C GLY A 167 -13.23 -6.02 -21.07
N ARG A 168 -13.50 -5.70 -19.79
CA ARG A 168 -13.82 -4.34 -19.32
C ARG A 168 -12.71 -3.35 -19.66
N GLU A 169 -13.09 -2.14 -20.08
CA GLU A 169 -12.15 -1.04 -20.34
C GLU A 169 -11.40 -0.64 -19.07
N CYS A 170 -10.11 -0.37 -19.22
CA CYS A 170 -9.24 0.12 -18.17
C CYS A 170 -8.69 1.49 -18.50
N PRO A 171 -8.59 2.44 -17.56
CA PRO A 171 -8.00 3.76 -17.78
C PRO A 171 -6.55 3.73 -18.30
N CYS A 172 -5.82 2.63 -18.12
CA CYS A 172 -4.48 2.45 -18.67
C CYS A 172 -4.44 2.26 -20.20
N GLY A 173 -5.60 2.18 -20.87
CA GLY A 173 -5.73 1.93 -22.32
C GLY A 173 -5.95 0.47 -22.69
N ASN A 174 -5.74 -0.49 -21.78
CA ASN A 174 -6.01 -1.91 -22.00
C ASN A 174 -7.48 -2.25 -21.79
N ARG A 175 -7.86 -3.48 -22.18
CA ARG A 175 -9.15 -4.11 -21.86
C ARG A 175 -8.91 -5.42 -21.12
N GLY A 176 -9.66 -5.64 -20.04
CA GLY A 176 -9.62 -6.89 -19.29
C GLY A 176 -8.58 -6.97 -18.17
N CYS A 177 -8.08 -5.83 -17.68
CA CYS A 177 -7.13 -5.75 -16.58
C CYS A 177 -7.69 -6.34 -15.28
N LEU A 178 -6.87 -7.01 -14.48
CA LEU A 178 -7.22 -7.64 -13.21
C LEU A 178 -7.97 -6.68 -12.26
N GLU A 179 -7.50 -5.46 -12.10
CA GLU A 179 -8.12 -4.47 -11.20
C GLU A 179 -9.58 -4.16 -11.55
N ARG A 180 -9.96 -4.32 -12.83
CA ARG A 180 -11.33 -4.05 -13.28
C ARG A 180 -12.34 -5.09 -12.78
N TYR A 181 -11.85 -6.21 -12.24
CA TYR A 181 -12.63 -7.35 -11.76
C TYR A 181 -12.43 -7.65 -10.27
N ALA A 182 -11.24 -7.37 -9.74
CA ALA A 182 -10.82 -7.85 -8.42
C ALA A 182 -10.41 -6.75 -7.43
N SER A 183 -10.42 -5.46 -7.82
CA SER A 183 -10.21 -4.36 -6.88
C SER A 183 -11.41 -4.15 -5.96
N ALA A 184 -11.22 -3.47 -4.83
CA ALA A 184 -12.32 -3.06 -3.96
C ALA A 184 -13.36 -2.24 -4.74
N LYS A 185 -12.94 -1.29 -5.59
CA LYS A 185 -13.83 -0.52 -6.46
C LYS A 185 -14.66 -1.40 -7.40
N ALA A 186 -14.06 -2.47 -7.93
CA ALA A 186 -14.78 -3.41 -8.79
C ALA A 186 -15.83 -4.21 -8.01
N LEU A 187 -15.51 -4.65 -6.79
CA LEU A 187 -16.43 -5.33 -5.88
C LEU A 187 -17.63 -4.43 -5.53
N TYR A 188 -17.35 -3.21 -5.04
CA TYR A 188 -18.41 -2.25 -4.68
C TYR A 188 -19.32 -1.93 -5.86
N ARG A 189 -18.78 -1.73 -7.05
CA ARG A 189 -19.57 -1.49 -8.26
C ARG A 189 -20.49 -2.66 -8.56
N SER A 190 -19.99 -3.89 -8.54
CA SER A 190 -20.77 -5.08 -8.83
C SER A 190 -21.91 -5.30 -7.83
N ILE A 191 -21.64 -5.07 -6.54
CA ILE A 191 -22.64 -5.14 -5.48
C ILE A 191 -23.75 -4.08 -5.70
N LYS A 192 -23.36 -2.82 -5.96
CA LYS A 192 -24.30 -1.72 -6.22
C LYS A 192 -25.24 -2.05 -7.39
N GLU A 193 -24.67 -2.53 -8.49
CA GLU A 193 -25.45 -2.91 -9.69
C GLU A 193 -26.43 -4.04 -9.36
N ARG A 194 -26.02 -5.07 -8.61
CA ARG A 194 -26.85 -6.24 -8.31
C ARG A 194 -27.93 -5.99 -7.26
N MET A 195 -27.61 -5.20 -6.24
CA MET A 195 -28.55 -4.86 -5.16
C MET A 195 -29.43 -3.66 -5.52
N ASN A 196 -29.16 -2.98 -6.64
CA ASN A 196 -29.82 -1.74 -7.08
C ASN A 196 -29.80 -0.65 -5.99
N ILE A 197 -28.61 -0.40 -5.43
CA ILE A 197 -28.35 0.62 -4.40
C ILE A 197 -27.29 1.62 -4.89
N ASP A 198 -27.34 2.84 -4.40
CA ASP A 198 -26.37 3.88 -4.79
C ASP A 198 -25.04 3.75 -4.05
N PHE A 199 -25.07 3.25 -2.83
CA PHE A 199 -23.90 3.16 -1.96
C PHE A 199 -24.02 2.02 -0.96
N ILE A 200 -22.88 1.49 -0.53
CA ILE A 200 -22.75 0.56 0.60
C ILE A 200 -21.49 0.90 1.38
N GLU A 201 -21.62 1.07 2.69
CA GLU A 201 -20.49 1.26 3.60
C GLU A 201 -19.64 -0.02 3.73
N GLY A 202 -18.33 0.16 3.99
CA GLY A 202 -17.42 -0.98 4.18
C GLY A 202 -17.85 -1.90 5.31
N ASP A 203 -18.27 -1.33 6.44
CA ASP A 203 -18.74 -2.09 7.60
C ASP A 203 -20.01 -2.84 7.30
N GLU A 204 -20.91 -2.27 6.53
CA GLU A 204 -22.16 -2.92 6.10
C GLU A 204 -21.87 -4.09 5.16
N LEU A 205 -20.93 -3.93 4.22
CA LEU A 205 -20.47 -5.02 3.36
C LEU A 205 -19.94 -6.19 4.19
N ILE A 206 -19.08 -5.92 5.17
CA ILE A 206 -18.52 -6.93 6.06
C ILE A 206 -19.61 -7.60 6.91
N ARG A 207 -20.56 -6.82 7.41
CA ARG A 207 -21.72 -7.34 8.16
C ARG A 207 -22.54 -8.31 7.32
N LEU A 208 -22.88 -7.93 6.09
CA LEU A 208 -23.65 -8.77 5.16
C LEU A 208 -22.87 -10.02 4.74
N TRP A 209 -21.57 -9.89 4.49
CA TRP A 209 -20.69 -11.03 4.23
C TRP A 209 -20.76 -12.06 5.38
N LYS A 210 -20.55 -11.59 6.62
CA LYS A 210 -20.61 -12.47 7.82
C LYS A 210 -21.99 -13.07 8.06
N ALA A 211 -23.04 -12.39 7.63
CA ALA A 211 -24.43 -12.90 7.69
C ALA A 211 -24.74 -13.93 6.59
N GLY A 212 -23.83 -14.12 5.62
CA GLY A 212 -24.05 -15.04 4.50
C GLY A 212 -25.04 -14.52 3.47
N ASP A 213 -25.15 -13.19 3.29
CA ASP A 213 -26.02 -12.62 2.24
C ASP A 213 -25.64 -13.22 0.87
N PRO A 214 -26.61 -13.76 0.11
CA PRO A 214 -26.31 -14.50 -1.12
C PRO A 214 -25.62 -13.66 -2.20
N ILE A 215 -26.01 -12.38 -2.34
CA ILE A 215 -25.44 -11.47 -3.36
C ILE A 215 -24.02 -11.13 -2.98
N ILE A 216 -23.80 -10.72 -1.74
CA ILE A 216 -22.47 -10.36 -1.23
C ILE A 216 -21.53 -11.55 -1.31
N THR A 217 -22.00 -12.74 -0.87
CA THR A 217 -21.21 -13.98 -0.90
C THR A 217 -20.76 -14.31 -2.33
N GLU A 218 -21.66 -14.25 -3.30
CA GLU A 218 -21.36 -14.54 -4.69
C GLU A 218 -20.34 -13.53 -5.27
N GLU A 219 -20.51 -12.22 -5.00
CA GLU A 219 -19.61 -11.21 -5.53
C GLU A 219 -18.21 -11.27 -4.88
N VAL A 220 -18.13 -11.54 -3.59
CA VAL A 220 -16.84 -11.76 -2.90
C VAL A 220 -16.12 -12.98 -3.48
N LEU A 221 -16.82 -14.10 -3.66
CA LEU A 221 -16.23 -15.31 -4.23
C LEU A 221 -15.76 -15.12 -5.68
N LYS A 222 -16.49 -14.33 -6.49
CA LYS A 222 -16.03 -13.93 -7.85
C LYS A 222 -14.73 -13.12 -7.81
N VAL A 223 -14.62 -12.18 -6.86
CA VAL A 223 -13.36 -11.42 -6.67
C VAL A 223 -12.21 -12.37 -6.33
N ILE A 224 -12.44 -13.36 -5.46
CA ILE A 224 -11.42 -14.38 -5.12
C ILE A 224 -11.06 -15.23 -6.35
N ASP A 225 -12.01 -15.58 -7.20
CA ASP A 225 -11.74 -16.30 -8.46
C ASP A 225 -10.81 -15.49 -9.36
N TYR A 226 -11.08 -14.19 -9.57
CA TYR A 226 -10.23 -13.32 -10.38
C TYR A 226 -8.84 -13.08 -9.73
N LEU A 227 -8.79 -12.88 -8.41
CA LEU A 227 -7.53 -12.74 -7.68
C LEU A 227 -6.68 -14.01 -7.82
N SER A 228 -7.30 -15.18 -7.79
CA SER A 228 -6.57 -16.45 -7.95
C SER A 228 -5.84 -16.53 -9.30
N VAL A 229 -6.44 -16.02 -10.38
CA VAL A 229 -5.80 -15.94 -11.69
C VAL A 229 -4.57 -15.01 -11.64
N GLY A 230 -4.76 -13.81 -11.08
CA GLY A 230 -3.66 -12.84 -10.94
C GLY A 230 -2.51 -13.38 -10.08
N ILE A 231 -2.82 -13.96 -8.93
CA ILE A 231 -1.83 -14.51 -7.99
C ILE A 231 -1.12 -15.75 -8.59
N ASN A 232 -1.85 -16.62 -9.29
CA ASN A 232 -1.23 -17.73 -10.01
C ASN A 232 -0.18 -17.25 -11.03
N ASN A 233 -0.51 -16.19 -11.78
CA ASN A 233 0.41 -15.61 -12.76
C ASN A 233 1.64 -14.98 -12.08
N LEU A 234 1.45 -14.31 -10.93
CA LEU A 234 2.55 -13.75 -10.14
C LEU A 234 3.48 -14.84 -9.61
N ILE A 235 2.91 -15.89 -9.01
CA ILE A 235 3.70 -17.02 -8.49
C ILE A 235 4.48 -17.67 -9.63
N SER A 236 3.84 -17.94 -10.77
CA SER A 236 4.48 -18.56 -11.92
C SER A 236 5.58 -17.70 -12.55
N SER A 237 5.51 -16.37 -12.42
CA SER A 237 6.47 -15.45 -13.02
C SER A 237 7.65 -15.09 -12.12
N TYR A 238 7.43 -15.05 -10.79
CA TYR A 238 8.40 -14.52 -9.84
C TYR A 238 8.91 -15.54 -8.82
N ASP A 239 8.25 -16.69 -8.69
CA ASP A 239 8.58 -17.75 -7.73
C ASP A 239 8.87 -17.21 -6.31
N PRO A 240 7.91 -16.50 -5.69
CA PRO A 240 8.11 -15.89 -4.38
C PRO A 240 8.00 -16.93 -3.25
N ASP A 241 8.69 -16.67 -2.13
CA ASP A 241 8.52 -17.44 -0.90
C ASP A 241 7.14 -17.17 -0.27
N GLU A 242 6.67 -15.91 -0.40
CA GLU A 242 5.41 -15.46 0.21
C GLU A 242 4.69 -14.42 -0.64
N VAL A 243 3.36 -14.56 -0.77
CA VAL A 243 2.46 -13.51 -1.26
C VAL A 243 1.64 -13.00 -0.09
N ILE A 244 1.79 -11.72 0.22
CA ILE A 244 1.09 -11.02 1.31
C ILE A 244 -0.05 -10.22 0.71
N ILE A 245 -1.28 -10.41 1.20
CA ILE A 245 -2.47 -9.71 0.70
C ILE A 245 -2.83 -8.60 1.67
N ASN A 246 -2.73 -7.36 1.23
CA ASN A 246 -3.17 -6.18 1.96
C ASN A 246 -4.49 -5.67 1.35
N SER A 247 -5.58 -5.98 2.03
CA SER A 247 -6.94 -5.65 1.61
C SER A 247 -7.85 -5.56 2.82
N ALA A 248 -8.69 -4.54 2.89
CA ALA A 248 -9.65 -4.39 3.98
C ALA A 248 -10.51 -5.66 4.14
N LEU A 249 -11.02 -6.22 3.03
CA LEU A 249 -11.82 -7.44 3.06
C LEU A 249 -11.09 -8.63 3.70
N PHE A 250 -9.84 -8.89 3.30
CA PHE A 250 -9.03 -9.97 3.86
C PHE A 250 -8.57 -9.69 5.29
N ASN A 251 -8.34 -8.43 5.64
CA ASN A 251 -7.99 -8.05 7.01
C ASN A 251 -9.16 -8.26 7.97
N HIS A 252 -10.40 -8.01 7.52
CA HIS A 252 -11.62 -8.26 8.31
C HIS A 252 -11.99 -9.73 8.41
N ASP A 253 -11.70 -10.53 7.37
CA ASP A 253 -11.90 -11.98 7.37
C ASP A 253 -10.69 -12.72 6.79
N PRO A 254 -9.67 -13.01 7.61
CA PRO A 254 -8.50 -13.76 7.19
C PRO A 254 -8.79 -15.17 6.66
N CYS A 255 -9.99 -15.74 6.96
CA CYS A 255 -10.38 -17.05 6.45
C CYS A 255 -10.55 -17.08 4.92
N LEU A 256 -10.70 -15.91 4.27
CA LEU A 256 -10.71 -15.79 2.80
C LEU A 256 -9.41 -16.29 2.14
N ILE A 257 -8.31 -16.32 2.87
CA ILE A 257 -7.06 -16.96 2.40
C ILE A 257 -7.28 -18.44 2.08
N GLU A 258 -8.09 -19.15 2.87
CA GLU A 258 -8.37 -20.56 2.61
C GLU A 258 -9.23 -20.74 1.34
N GLU A 259 -10.17 -19.83 1.09
CA GLU A 259 -10.94 -19.81 -0.17
C GLU A 259 -10.03 -19.56 -1.38
N LEU A 260 -9.05 -18.70 -1.23
CA LEU A 260 -8.05 -18.42 -2.28
C LEU A 260 -7.13 -19.64 -2.50
N LYS A 261 -6.64 -20.29 -1.44
CA LYS A 261 -5.81 -21.50 -1.52
C LYS A 261 -6.50 -22.65 -2.24
N LYS A 262 -7.82 -22.83 -2.05
CA LYS A 262 -8.60 -23.85 -2.78
C LYS A 262 -8.52 -23.68 -4.30
N ARG A 263 -8.33 -22.45 -4.79
CA ARG A 263 -8.22 -22.10 -6.20
C ARG A 263 -6.78 -22.19 -6.72
N LEU A 264 -5.80 -22.05 -5.83
CA LEU A 264 -4.37 -22.10 -6.11
C LEU A 264 -3.80 -23.50 -5.81
N ASN A 265 -4.34 -24.52 -6.45
CA ASN A 265 -4.01 -25.91 -6.15
C ASN A 265 -3.05 -26.57 -7.17
N SER A 266 -2.43 -25.77 -8.04
CA SER A 266 -1.47 -26.28 -9.02
C SER A 266 -0.15 -26.70 -8.37
N ARG A 267 0.64 -27.52 -9.08
CA ARG A 267 1.99 -27.89 -8.62
C ARG A 267 2.92 -26.69 -8.47
N MET A 268 2.65 -25.61 -9.23
CA MET A 268 3.47 -24.39 -9.24
C MET A 268 3.17 -23.45 -8.07
N THR A 269 1.99 -23.59 -7.44
CA THR A 269 1.54 -22.62 -6.42
C THR A 269 1.54 -23.17 -4.98
N LYS A 270 1.69 -24.50 -4.82
CA LYS A 270 1.51 -25.17 -3.52
C LYS A 270 2.53 -24.79 -2.45
N GLU A 271 3.76 -24.44 -2.85
CA GLU A 271 4.85 -24.15 -1.91
C GLU A 271 4.89 -22.69 -1.49
N THR A 272 4.27 -21.81 -2.26
CA THR A 272 4.21 -20.38 -1.93
C THR A 272 3.29 -20.14 -0.75
N LYS A 273 3.82 -19.51 0.29
CA LYS A 273 3.02 -19.08 1.45
C LYS A 273 2.08 -17.95 1.06
N LEU A 274 0.80 -18.06 1.42
CA LEU A 274 -0.16 -16.95 1.34
C LEU A 274 -0.47 -16.45 2.75
N SER A 275 -0.43 -15.14 2.94
CA SER A 275 -0.74 -14.51 4.22
C SER A 275 -1.51 -13.19 4.02
N VAL A 276 -2.16 -12.74 5.07
CA VAL A 276 -2.77 -11.40 5.14
C VAL A 276 -1.77 -10.44 5.74
N SER A 277 -1.74 -9.19 5.26
CA SER A 277 -0.93 -8.11 5.82
C SER A 277 -1.17 -7.96 7.32
N LYS A 278 -0.11 -7.88 8.10
CA LYS A 278 -0.18 -7.59 9.54
C LYS A 278 -0.09 -6.10 9.83
N LEU A 279 0.47 -5.33 8.93
CA LEU A 279 0.56 -3.87 9.05
C LEU A 279 -0.71 -3.17 8.57
N THR A 280 -1.56 -3.87 7.82
CA THR A 280 -2.87 -3.42 7.33
C THR A 280 -2.81 -2.07 6.59
N ASP A 281 -3.59 -1.09 7.02
CA ASP A 281 -3.63 0.28 6.48
C ASP A 281 -2.36 1.11 6.77
N LYS A 282 -1.56 0.68 7.75
CA LYS A 282 -0.31 1.35 8.14
C LYS A 282 0.92 0.85 7.39
N ALA A 283 0.79 -0.18 6.55
CA ALA A 283 1.92 -0.80 5.85
C ALA A 283 2.76 0.23 5.05
N ILE A 284 2.10 1.21 4.42
CA ILE A 284 2.76 2.26 3.65
C ILE A 284 3.59 3.17 4.55
N LEU A 285 3.04 3.57 5.70
CA LEU A 285 3.75 4.41 6.67
C LEU A 285 4.97 3.70 7.25
N PHE A 286 4.83 2.43 7.63
CA PHE A 286 5.96 1.60 8.08
C PHE A 286 7.02 1.45 7.00
N GLY A 287 6.61 1.30 5.74
CA GLY A 287 7.53 1.28 4.60
C GLY A 287 8.33 2.56 4.46
N GLY A 288 7.68 3.71 4.63
CA GLY A 288 8.36 5.00 4.60
C GLY A 288 9.37 5.18 5.73
N ILE A 289 9.04 4.74 6.94
CA ILE A 289 10.00 4.70 8.07
C ILE A 289 11.17 3.79 7.74
N ALA A 290 10.91 2.60 7.16
CA ALA A 290 11.95 1.66 6.77
C ALA A 290 12.89 2.22 5.70
N VAL A 291 12.36 2.98 4.72
CA VAL A 291 13.17 3.67 3.71
C VAL A 291 14.15 4.65 4.37
N VAL A 292 13.66 5.52 5.25
CA VAL A 292 14.52 6.47 5.98
C VAL A 292 15.58 5.73 6.80
N ALA A 293 15.16 4.70 7.56
CA ALA A 293 16.06 3.91 8.40
C ALA A 293 17.16 3.21 7.58
N SER A 294 16.78 2.55 6.48
CA SER A 294 17.68 1.84 5.56
C SER A 294 18.71 2.80 4.96
N ARG A 295 18.28 3.97 4.48
CA ARG A 295 19.15 5.00 3.90
C ARG A 295 20.11 5.61 4.92
N TYR A 296 19.61 5.91 6.12
CA TYR A 296 20.43 6.49 7.19
C TYR A 296 21.49 5.50 7.72
N LEU A 297 21.10 4.24 7.91
CA LEU A 297 22.01 3.19 8.39
C LEU A 297 22.89 2.60 7.30
N ASN A 298 22.62 2.92 6.03
CA ASN A 298 23.24 2.33 4.84
C ASN A 298 23.15 0.80 4.82
N ILE A 299 21.95 0.27 5.15
CA ILE A 299 21.64 -1.17 5.16
C ILE A 299 20.56 -1.43 4.12
N GLU A 300 20.90 -2.13 3.02
CA GLU A 300 19.92 -2.40 1.93
C GLU A 300 18.80 -3.37 2.34
N ASN A 301 19.13 -4.44 3.07
CA ASN A 301 18.19 -5.50 3.44
C ASN A 301 17.81 -5.40 4.92
N LEU A 302 17.32 -4.22 5.32
CA LEU A 302 17.03 -3.94 6.72
C LEU A 302 15.88 -4.82 7.22
N LYS A 303 16.14 -5.56 8.31
CA LYS A 303 15.12 -6.28 9.09
C LYS A 303 15.11 -5.71 10.51
N LEU A 304 13.95 -5.40 10.99
CA LEU A 304 13.74 -4.89 12.34
C LEU A 304 12.79 -5.81 13.11
N PRO A 305 12.93 -5.94 14.43
CA PRO A 305 11.98 -6.74 15.19
C PRO A 305 10.57 -6.18 15.04
N ALA A 306 9.58 -7.09 14.98
CA ALA A 306 8.19 -6.71 14.91
C ALA A 306 7.85 -5.76 16.06
N VAL A 307 7.42 -4.56 15.71
CA VAL A 307 6.94 -3.57 16.68
C VAL A 307 5.58 -4.03 17.17
N SER A 308 5.32 -3.89 18.47
CA SER A 308 3.96 -3.99 18.98
C SER A 308 3.12 -2.91 18.30
N LEU A 309 2.15 -3.31 17.48
CA LEU A 309 1.25 -2.43 16.69
C LEU A 309 0.26 -1.65 17.60
N GLN A 310 0.65 -1.33 18.83
CA GLN A 310 -0.12 -0.47 19.71
C GLN A 310 0.10 0.99 19.29
N ILE A 311 -0.70 1.43 18.33
CA ILE A 311 -0.99 2.86 18.25
C ILE A 311 -1.88 3.13 19.46
N SER A 312 -1.37 3.85 20.44
CA SER A 312 -2.20 4.36 21.52
C SER A 312 -3.30 5.21 20.89
N ASN A 313 -4.53 4.71 20.93
CA ASN A 313 -5.73 5.45 20.56
C ASN A 313 -6.03 6.52 21.64
N GLU A 314 -5.08 7.36 21.95
CA GLU A 314 -5.28 8.56 22.74
C GLU A 314 -5.24 9.74 21.78
N ASN A 315 -6.36 10.00 21.14
CA ASN A 315 -6.86 11.25 20.58
C ASN A 315 -7.73 10.95 19.33
N VAL A 316 -8.95 10.45 19.59
CA VAL A 316 -10.11 10.65 18.72
C VAL A 316 -11.01 11.69 19.37
#